data_cfba1c94a39e1fdd5b7830d1a33f0563
#
_entry.id   cfba1c94a39e1fdd5b7830d1a33f0563
#
_cell.length_a   1.000
_cell.length_b   1.000
_cell.length_c   1.000
_cell.angle_alpha   90.00
_cell.angle_beta   90.00
_cell.angle_gamma   90.00
#
_symmetry.space_group_name_H-M   'P 1'
#
loop_
_entity.id
_entity.type
_entity.pdbx_description
1 polymer ?
#
loop_
_entity_poly.entity_id
_entity_poly.type
_entity_poly.pdbx_seq_one_letter_code
_entity_poly.pdbx_strand_id
1 'polypeptide(L)'
;PYKFECNNSEEVFFCGCKKSKNPPFCDGTHNYLKYNLEIQPDNKKIEISTDETILTASIRKEIPHLSACGGVGKCSTCRINILSGLENCSERTDHEIKLAERLDLPETIRLACQTKVCGKVKYRRLLLDKRDLVLNSQLSSKKTGSVGTVRNLTIMFCDIKGFTPFSESLSAYDVIYILNRYFSIMREIILKNGGEVNN
;
A
#
# COMPACT_ATOMS: atom_id res chain seq x y z
N PRO A 1 4.23 -33.24 25.63
CA PRO A 1 5.34 -33.04 24.71
C PRO A 1 5.56 -34.35 23.93
N TYR A 2 5.55 -34.23 22.59
CA TYR A 2 5.89 -35.36 21.74
C TYR A 2 7.41 -35.52 21.73
N LYS A 3 7.90 -36.73 22.03
CA LYS A 3 9.31 -37.08 21.86
C LYS A 3 9.46 -37.68 20.47
N PHE A 4 10.40 -37.19 19.70
CA PHE A 4 10.74 -37.71 18.39
C PHE A 4 12.22 -38.13 18.41
N GLU A 5 12.49 -39.38 18.09
CA GLU A 5 13.83 -39.93 17.93
C GLU A 5 14.13 -40.06 16.43
N CYS A 6 15.16 -39.36 15.97
CA CYS A 6 15.59 -39.37 14.60
C CYS A 6 16.64 -40.47 14.41
N ASN A 7 16.31 -41.54 13.73
CA ASN A 7 17.24 -42.66 13.46
C ASN A 7 17.96 -42.53 12.12
N ASN A 8 17.54 -41.61 11.25
CA ASN A 8 18.15 -41.33 9.93
C ASN A 8 18.15 -39.82 9.67
N SER A 9 19.03 -39.38 8.74
CA SER A 9 19.09 -37.98 8.26
C SER A 9 17.95 -37.72 7.28
N GLU A 10 16.71 -37.63 7.76
CA GLU A 10 15.55 -37.27 6.96
C GLU A 10 15.08 -35.85 7.29
N GLU A 11 14.69 -35.09 6.27
CA GLU A 11 14.04 -33.81 6.50
C GLU A 11 12.62 -34.01 7.03
N VAL A 12 12.35 -33.49 8.20
CA VAL A 12 11.04 -33.61 8.85
C VAL A 12 10.40 -32.24 9.00
N PHE A 13 9.19 -32.09 8.49
CA PHE A 13 8.42 -30.86 8.59
C PHE A 13 7.40 -30.95 9.72
N PHE A 14 7.51 -30.05 10.70
CA PHE A 14 6.51 -29.93 11.76
C PHE A 14 5.32 -29.08 11.34
N CYS A 15 4.12 -29.47 11.76
CA CYS A 15 2.90 -28.75 11.41
C CYS A 15 2.75 -27.44 12.20
N GLY A 16 3.01 -26.29 11.54
CA GLY A 16 2.79 -24.97 12.12
C GLY A 16 1.33 -24.51 12.09
N CYS A 17 0.51 -25.02 11.18
CA CYS A 17 -0.91 -24.62 11.05
C CYS A 17 -1.88 -25.37 11.98
N LYS A 18 -1.40 -26.39 12.72
CA LYS A 18 -2.17 -27.24 13.64
C LYS A 18 -3.36 -27.97 13.00
N LYS A 19 -3.36 -28.13 11.66
CA LYS A 19 -4.43 -28.77 10.88
C LYS A 19 -4.03 -30.11 10.29
N SER A 20 -2.79 -30.57 10.52
CA SER A 20 -2.34 -31.89 10.11
C SER A 20 -3.18 -32.99 10.76
N LYS A 21 -3.46 -34.03 9.98
CA LYS A 21 -4.09 -35.26 10.46
C LYS A 21 -3.09 -36.19 11.16
N ASN A 22 -1.77 -35.88 11.01
CA ASN A 22 -0.67 -36.63 11.60
C ASN A 22 0.25 -35.77 12.47
N PRO A 23 -0.25 -35.15 13.55
CA PRO A 23 0.59 -34.32 14.40
C PRO A 23 1.70 -35.14 15.09
N PRO A 24 2.92 -34.60 15.27
CA PRO A 24 3.31 -33.22 15.03
C PRO A 24 3.77 -32.92 13.60
N PHE A 25 3.75 -33.88 12.70
CA PHE A 25 4.28 -33.78 11.35
C PHE A 25 3.30 -33.07 10.41
N CYS A 26 3.85 -32.41 9.40
CA CYS A 26 3.07 -31.81 8.34
C CYS A 26 2.73 -32.88 7.29
N ASP A 27 1.45 -33.12 7.04
CA ASP A 27 0.93 -34.03 6.02
C ASP A 27 0.46 -33.28 4.76
N GLY A 28 0.73 -31.99 4.66
CA GLY A 28 0.30 -31.16 3.54
C GLY A 28 -1.18 -30.76 3.55
N THR A 29 -1.95 -31.13 4.58
CA THR A 29 -3.38 -30.79 4.68
C THR A 29 -3.63 -29.28 4.55
N HIS A 30 -2.67 -28.43 4.99
CA HIS A 30 -2.80 -26.99 4.87
C HIS A 30 -2.86 -26.50 3.42
N ASN A 31 -2.30 -27.23 2.45
CA ASN A 31 -2.34 -26.88 1.02
C ASN A 31 -3.77 -26.96 0.45
N TYR A 32 -4.68 -27.69 1.11
CA TYR A 32 -6.07 -27.81 0.71
C TYR A 32 -7.02 -26.89 1.48
N LEU A 33 -6.51 -26.17 2.48
CA LEU A 33 -7.33 -25.24 3.26
C LEU A 33 -7.56 -23.95 2.45
N LYS A 34 -8.82 -23.57 2.38
CA LYS A 34 -9.24 -22.33 1.74
C LYS A 34 -9.92 -21.44 2.77
N TYR A 35 -9.66 -20.16 2.66
CA TYR A 35 -10.25 -19.13 3.52
C TYR A 35 -10.95 -18.08 2.68
N ASN A 36 -11.82 -17.31 3.31
CA ASN A 36 -12.58 -16.25 2.64
C ASN A 36 -11.96 -14.90 2.85
N LEU A 37 -11.70 -14.18 1.75
CA LEU A 37 -11.33 -12.78 1.73
C LEU A 37 -12.53 -11.93 1.31
N GLU A 38 -12.84 -10.89 2.06
CA GLU A 38 -13.77 -9.83 1.67
C GLU A 38 -12.99 -8.59 1.25
N ILE A 39 -13.25 -8.11 0.03
CA ILE A 39 -12.45 -7.07 -0.62
C ILE A 39 -13.29 -5.81 -0.82
N GLN A 40 -12.78 -4.68 -0.34
CA GLN A 40 -13.34 -3.37 -0.58
C GLN A 40 -12.37 -2.48 -1.39
N PRO A 41 -12.89 -1.55 -2.17
CA PRO A 41 -14.29 -1.15 -2.36
C PRO A 41 -15.09 -2.06 -3.32
N ASP A 42 -14.48 -3.11 -3.90
CA ASP A 42 -15.08 -3.96 -4.92
C ASP A 42 -16.29 -4.78 -4.43
N ASN A 43 -16.48 -4.89 -3.12
CA ASN A 43 -17.51 -5.71 -2.47
C ASN A 43 -17.49 -7.17 -2.93
N LYS A 44 -16.30 -7.68 -3.27
CA LYS A 44 -16.10 -9.06 -3.72
C LYS A 44 -15.69 -9.96 -2.56
N LYS A 45 -16.10 -11.22 -2.65
CA LYS A 45 -15.63 -12.32 -1.77
C LYS A 45 -14.89 -13.33 -2.63
N ILE A 46 -13.70 -13.69 -2.20
CA ILE A 46 -12.88 -14.68 -2.90
C ILE A 46 -12.32 -15.70 -1.93
N GLU A 47 -12.00 -16.89 -2.45
CA GLU A 47 -11.26 -17.90 -1.69
C GLU A 47 -9.77 -17.74 -1.94
N ILE A 48 -8.98 -17.93 -0.89
CA ILE A 48 -7.52 -17.92 -0.90
C ILE A 48 -7.01 -19.20 -0.23
N SER A 49 -5.96 -19.80 -0.79
CA SER A 49 -5.24 -20.91 -0.18
C SER A 49 -4.18 -20.38 0.81
N THR A 50 -3.79 -21.22 1.76
CA THR A 50 -2.77 -20.86 2.77
C THR A 50 -1.44 -20.46 2.18
N ASP A 51 -1.07 -21.02 1.03
CA ASP A 51 0.22 -20.74 0.37
C ASP A 51 0.21 -19.49 -0.49
N GLU A 52 -0.98 -19.00 -0.85
CA GLU A 52 -1.13 -17.80 -1.66
C GLU A 52 -0.97 -16.54 -0.82
N THR A 53 -0.46 -15.49 -1.44
CA THR A 53 -0.57 -14.13 -0.90
C THR A 53 -1.89 -13.48 -1.31
N ILE A 54 -2.32 -12.46 -0.57
CA ILE A 54 -3.52 -11.69 -0.92
C ILE A 54 -3.43 -11.12 -2.35
N LEU A 55 -2.22 -10.69 -2.77
CA LEU A 55 -2.00 -10.19 -4.13
C LEU A 55 -2.23 -11.25 -5.19
N THR A 56 -1.63 -12.44 -5.02
CA THR A 56 -1.77 -13.55 -5.98
C THR A 56 -3.21 -14.02 -6.09
N ALA A 57 -3.91 -14.14 -4.96
CA ALA A 57 -5.32 -14.49 -4.94
C ALA A 57 -6.20 -13.46 -5.65
N SER A 58 -5.91 -12.17 -5.45
CA SER A 58 -6.63 -11.07 -6.12
C SER A 58 -6.45 -11.13 -7.63
N ILE A 59 -5.20 -11.27 -8.11
CA ILE A 59 -4.87 -11.36 -9.54
C ILE A 59 -5.54 -12.58 -10.17
N ARG A 60 -5.45 -13.75 -9.52
CA ARG A 60 -6.09 -15.01 -9.98
C ARG A 60 -7.61 -14.85 -10.15
N LYS A 61 -8.24 -13.98 -9.36
CA LYS A 61 -9.67 -13.69 -9.41
C LYS A 61 -10.01 -12.43 -10.20
N GLU A 62 -9.09 -11.99 -11.05
CA GLU A 62 -9.26 -10.83 -11.94
C GLU A 62 -9.67 -9.54 -11.20
N ILE A 63 -9.19 -9.39 -9.96
CA ILE A 63 -9.35 -8.17 -9.20
C ILE A 63 -8.10 -7.33 -9.44
N PRO A 64 -8.22 -6.16 -10.08
CA PRO A 64 -7.08 -5.29 -10.32
C PRO A 64 -6.38 -4.95 -9.00
N HIS A 65 -5.09 -5.23 -8.90
CA HIS A 65 -4.32 -4.92 -7.70
C HIS A 65 -2.94 -4.43 -8.11
N LEU A 66 -2.65 -3.17 -7.80
CA LEU A 66 -1.38 -2.55 -8.16
C LEU A 66 -0.21 -3.18 -7.41
N SER A 67 0.86 -3.48 -8.14
CA SER A 67 2.11 -4.00 -7.60
C SER A 67 3.28 -3.59 -8.49
N ALA A 68 3.72 -2.33 -8.38
CA ALA A 68 4.75 -1.77 -9.26
C ALA A 68 6.09 -2.53 -9.21
N CYS A 69 6.41 -3.16 -8.10
CA CYS A 69 7.62 -4.00 -7.97
C CYS A 69 7.42 -5.47 -8.36
N GLY A 70 6.26 -5.84 -8.91
CA GLY A 70 5.99 -7.25 -9.26
C GLY A 70 5.79 -8.19 -8.07
N GLY A 71 5.51 -7.66 -6.88
CA GLY A 71 5.20 -8.50 -5.69
C GLY A 71 6.40 -8.85 -4.80
N VAL A 72 7.59 -8.28 -5.05
CA VAL A 72 8.82 -8.60 -4.29
C VAL A 72 8.98 -7.78 -2.99
N GLY A 73 7.96 -7.05 -2.54
CA GLY A 73 7.99 -6.32 -1.27
C GLY A 73 8.80 -5.01 -1.26
N LYS A 74 9.31 -4.54 -2.42
CA LYS A 74 10.18 -3.35 -2.52
C LYS A 74 9.44 -2.02 -2.62
N CYS A 75 8.14 -2.05 -2.89
CA CYS A 75 7.30 -0.84 -2.98
C CYS A 75 6.07 -0.96 -2.08
N SER A 76 5.34 0.14 -1.95
CA SER A 76 4.11 0.20 -1.15
C SER A 76 2.83 0.23 -1.98
N THR A 77 2.91 -0.03 -3.30
CA THR A 77 1.75 0.15 -4.19
C THR A 77 0.65 -0.89 -4.00
N CYS A 78 1.00 -2.08 -3.47
CA CYS A 78 0.03 -3.12 -3.13
C CYS A 78 -0.52 -3.01 -1.70
N ARG A 79 -0.44 -1.83 -1.08
CA ARG A 79 -0.95 -1.62 0.27
C ARG A 79 -2.44 -1.89 0.37
N ILE A 80 -2.79 -2.55 1.46
CA ILE A 80 -4.16 -2.82 1.88
C ILE A 80 -4.33 -2.39 3.33
N ASN A 81 -5.54 -2.02 3.68
CA ASN A 81 -5.93 -1.81 5.07
C ASN A 81 -6.79 -2.99 5.52
N ILE A 82 -6.31 -3.73 6.51
CA ILE A 82 -7.08 -4.81 7.14
C ILE A 82 -8.16 -4.18 8.01
N LEU A 83 -9.41 -4.46 7.67
CA LEU A 83 -10.59 -3.96 8.39
C LEU A 83 -11.04 -4.90 9.50
N SER A 84 -10.82 -6.22 9.32
CA SER A 84 -11.05 -7.25 10.34
C SER A 84 -10.26 -8.51 9.98
N GLY A 85 -9.89 -9.31 11.01
CA GLY A 85 -9.13 -10.54 10.82
C GLY A 85 -7.62 -10.32 10.73
N LEU A 86 -7.07 -9.27 11.37
CA LEU A 86 -5.62 -9.03 11.40
C LEU A 86 -4.88 -10.20 12.06
N GLU A 87 -5.45 -10.80 13.08
CA GLU A 87 -4.96 -11.99 13.78
C GLU A 87 -4.86 -13.25 12.88
N ASN A 88 -5.57 -13.24 11.75
CA ASN A 88 -5.51 -14.29 10.73
C ASN A 88 -4.51 -14.01 9.62
N CYS A 89 -3.80 -12.89 9.68
CA CYS A 89 -2.74 -12.57 8.74
C CYS A 89 -1.40 -13.11 9.23
N SER A 90 -0.51 -13.47 8.30
CA SER A 90 0.86 -13.81 8.63
C SER A 90 1.57 -12.63 9.31
N GLU A 91 2.60 -12.90 10.08
CA GLU A 91 3.51 -11.85 10.57
C GLU A 91 4.09 -11.04 9.40
N ARG A 92 4.54 -9.81 9.68
CA ARG A 92 5.21 -8.99 8.66
C ARG A 92 6.54 -9.61 8.27
N THR A 93 6.82 -9.69 6.98
CA THR A 93 8.14 -10.05 6.50
C THR A 93 9.16 -8.94 6.76
N ASP A 94 10.46 -9.25 6.72
CA ASP A 94 11.53 -8.24 6.88
C ASP A 94 11.40 -7.07 5.90
N HIS A 95 10.98 -7.35 4.67
CA HIS A 95 10.72 -6.31 3.67
C HIS A 95 9.56 -5.41 4.06
N GLU A 96 8.51 -6.00 4.63
CA GLU A 96 7.33 -5.28 5.08
C GLU A 96 7.63 -4.44 6.33
N ILE A 97 8.43 -4.96 7.27
CA ILE A 97 8.87 -4.25 8.47
C ILE A 97 9.68 -3.00 8.10
N LYS A 98 10.73 -3.16 7.28
CA LYS A 98 11.58 -2.05 6.83
C LYS A 98 10.78 -0.96 6.11
N LEU A 99 9.79 -1.36 5.30
CA LEU A 99 8.95 -0.41 4.59
C LEU A 99 7.96 0.28 5.54
N ALA A 100 7.40 -0.45 6.49
CA ALA A 100 6.47 0.07 7.49
C ALA A 100 7.13 1.11 8.39
N GLU A 101 8.34 0.85 8.87
CA GLU A 101 9.13 1.81 9.65
C GLU A 101 9.44 3.08 8.86
N ARG A 102 9.89 2.93 7.59
CA ARG A 102 10.22 4.07 6.74
C ARG A 102 9.02 4.97 6.44
N LEU A 103 7.82 4.40 6.31
CA LEU A 103 6.60 5.09 5.91
C LEU A 103 5.64 5.33 7.08
N ASP A 104 6.03 5.00 8.30
CA ASP A 104 5.20 5.09 9.52
C ASP A 104 3.81 4.43 9.32
N LEU A 105 3.83 3.16 8.86
CA LEU A 105 2.61 2.43 8.56
C LEU A 105 2.06 1.72 9.82
N PRO A 106 0.80 1.97 10.19
CA PRO A 106 0.17 1.26 11.30
C PRO A 106 0.07 -0.25 11.01
N GLU A 107 -0.14 -1.05 12.03
CA GLU A 107 -0.19 -2.52 11.94
C GLU A 107 -1.29 -3.03 10.99
N THR A 108 -2.40 -2.30 10.90
CA THR A 108 -3.51 -2.63 9.99
C THR A 108 -3.16 -2.45 8.51
N ILE A 109 -2.12 -1.68 8.19
CA ILE A 109 -1.65 -1.52 6.81
C ILE A 109 -0.65 -2.61 6.50
N ARG A 110 -0.99 -3.45 5.55
CA ARG A 110 -0.18 -4.59 5.12
C ARG A 110 0.14 -4.49 3.63
N LEU A 111 1.17 -5.22 3.21
CA LEU A 111 1.48 -5.39 1.79
C LEU A 111 0.81 -6.66 1.27
N ALA A 112 -0.14 -6.54 0.35
CA ALA A 112 -0.86 -7.70 -0.18
C ALA A 112 0.06 -8.76 -0.80
N CYS A 113 1.23 -8.37 -1.32
CA CYS A 113 2.21 -9.29 -1.89
C CYS A 113 3.02 -10.07 -0.85
N GLN A 114 3.01 -9.66 0.41
CA GLN A 114 3.74 -10.30 1.49
C GLN A 114 2.82 -10.99 2.49
N THR A 115 1.53 -10.66 2.48
CA THR A 115 0.57 -11.15 3.47
C THR A 115 -0.11 -12.42 3.00
N LYS A 116 0.04 -13.48 3.79
CA LYS A 116 -0.72 -14.74 3.70
C LYS A 116 -1.78 -14.75 4.80
N VAL A 117 -2.79 -15.62 4.66
CA VAL A 117 -3.89 -15.69 5.62
C VAL A 117 -4.16 -17.13 6.06
N CYS A 118 -4.61 -17.27 7.31
CA CYS A 118 -5.00 -18.54 7.91
C CYS A 118 -6.42 -18.54 8.48
N GLY A 119 -7.24 -17.55 8.08
CA GLY A 119 -8.62 -17.39 8.50
C GLY A 119 -9.38 -16.41 7.64
N LYS A 120 -10.56 -16.01 8.10
CA LYS A 120 -11.38 -14.99 7.41
C LYS A 120 -10.77 -13.61 7.60
N VAL A 121 -10.55 -12.88 6.50
CA VAL A 121 -10.00 -11.52 6.49
C VAL A 121 -10.86 -10.62 5.63
N LYS A 122 -11.09 -9.40 6.13
CA LYS A 122 -11.71 -8.32 5.37
C LYS A 122 -10.71 -7.19 5.22
N TYR A 123 -10.48 -6.75 3.99
CA TYR A 123 -9.53 -5.68 3.73
C TYR A 123 -10.04 -4.69 2.67
N ARG A 124 -9.42 -3.51 2.66
CA ARG A 124 -9.64 -2.46 1.65
C ARG A 124 -8.36 -2.23 0.87
N ARG A 125 -8.45 -2.23 -0.45
CA ARG A 125 -7.36 -1.78 -1.32
C ARG A 125 -7.21 -0.26 -1.20
N LEU A 126 -6.00 0.22 -1.01
CA LEU A 126 -5.72 1.65 -0.84
C LEU A 126 -5.41 2.35 -2.17
N LEU A 127 -4.86 1.60 -3.12
CA LEU A 127 -4.57 2.06 -4.47
C LEU A 127 -5.40 1.23 -5.45
N LEU A 128 -6.26 1.88 -6.20
CA LEU A 128 -7.21 1.21 -7.09
C LEU A 128 -6.72 1.18 -8.54
N ASP A 129 -6.05 2.24 -8.98
CA ASP A 129 -5.53 2.36 -10.35
C ASP A 129 -4.18 3.12 -10.40
N LYS A 130 -3.64 3.28 -11.63
CA LYS A 130 -2.38 3.99 -11.86
C LYS A 130 -2.45 5.49 -11.54
N ARG A 131 -3.63 6.10 -11.55
CA ARG A 131 -3.83 7.52 -11.22
C ARG A 131 -3.61 7.74 -9.73
N ASP A 132 -4.02 6.79 -8.90
CA ASP A 132 -3.78 6.83 -7.46
C ASP A 132 -2.28 6.83 -7.11
N LEU A 133 -1.44 6.24 -7.96
CA LEU A 133 0.02 6.30 -7.78
C LEU A 133 0.57 7.71 -7.91
N VAL A 134 0.09 8.46 -8.90
CA VAL A 134 0.52 9.85 -9.13
C VAL A 134 0.07 10.73 -7.96
N LEU A 135 -1.18 10.60 -7.55
CA LEU A 135 -1.72 11.34 -6.40
C LEU A 135 -0.97 11.01 -5.11
N ASN A 136 -0.63 9.76 -4.88
CA ASN A 136 0.08 9.33 -3.66
C ASN A 136 1.54 9.81 -3.63
N SER A 137 2.20 9.93 -4.79
CA SER A 137 3.56 10.48 -4.86
C SER A 137 3.59 11.97 -4.57
N GLN A 138 2.52 12.69 -4.87
CA GLN A 138 2.35 14.12 -4.61
C GLN A 138 1.91 14.42 -3.17
N LEU A 139 1.21 13.47 -2.53
CA LEU A 139 0.70 13.60 -1.15
C LEU A 139 1.69 13.10 -0.08
N SER A 140 2.96 12.89 -0.42
CA SER A 140 3.97 12.27 0.46
C SER A 140 4.42 13.12 1.66
N SER A 141 3.56 13.97 2.19
CA SER A 141 3.75 14.61 3.47
C SER A 141 2.82 14.02 4.52
N LYS A 142 3.33 13.07 5.27
CA LYS A 142 3.00 12.75 6.67
C LYS A 142 1.86 11.82 7.07
N LYS A 143 0.99 11.24 6.27
CA LYS A 143 0.11 10.14 6.76
C LYS A 143 -0.30 9.19 5.63
N THR A 144 0.47 8.15 5.43
CA THR A 144 0.23 7.13 4.40
C THR A 144 -0.86 6.09 4.73
N GLY A 145 -1.59 6.27 5.83
CA GLY A 145 -2.63 5.34 6.28
C GLY A 145 -4.08 5.81 6.12
N SER A 146 -4.32 7.10 5.83
CA SER A 146 -5.69 7.60 5.67
C SER A 146 -6.14 7.50 4.21
N VAL A 147 -7.29 6.87 4.00
CA VAL A 147 -8.01 6.99 2.73
C VAL A 147 -8.39 8.46 2.57
N GLY A 148 -8.05 9.08 1.43
CA GLY A 148 -8.44 10.46 1.14
C GLY A 148 -9.95 10.68 1.32
N THR A 149 -10.33 11.87 1.74
CA THR A 149 -11.73 12.28 1.81
C THR A 149 -12.11 12.99 0.53
N VAL A 150 -13.29 12.66 0.00
CA VAL A 150 -13.85 13.41 -1.15
C VAL A 150 -14.36 14.75 -0.63
N ARG A 151 -13.84 15.84 -1.20
CA ARG A 151 -14.28 17.20 -0.90
C ARG A 151 -14.55 17.95 -2.20
N ASN A 152 -15.51 18.85 -2.17
CA ASN A 152 -15.69 19.81 -3.25
C ASN A 152 -14.65 20.92 -3.08
N LEU A 153 -13.72 21.01 -4.03
CA LEU A 153 -12.66 22.00 -4.03
C LEU A 153 -12.69 22.77 -5.35
N THR A 154 -12.41 24.07 -5.26
CA THR A 154 -12.08 24.87 -6.44
C THR A 154 -10.57 24.79 -6.64
N ILE A 155 -10.12 24.31 -7.78
CA ILE A 155 -8.69 24.25 -8.14
C ILE A 155 -8.43 25.32 -9.17
N MET A 156 -7.44 26.20 -8.86
CA MET A 156 -7.00 27.28 -9.74
C MET A 156 -5.60 26.99 -10.27
N PHE A 157 -5.47 27.05 -11.57
CA PHE A 157 -4.17 27.10 -12.25
C PHE A 157 -3.99 28.48 -12.83
N CYS A 158 -2.85 29.09 -12.64
CA CYS A 158 -2.49 30.37 -13.24
C CYS A 158 -1.10 30.29 -13.86
N ASP A 159 -0.94 31.00 -14.96
CA ASP A 159 0.32 31.10 -15.71
C ASP A 159 0.62 32.57 -16.02
N ILE A 160 1.91 32.88 -16.20
CA ILE A 160 2.38 34.21 -16.55
C ILE A 160 2.46 34.30 -18.08
N LYS A 161 1.51 35.01 -18.66
CA LYS A 161 1.52 35.24 -20.12
C LYS A 161 2.81 35.93 -20.57
N GLY A 162 3.48 35.35 -21.58
CA GLY A 162 4.69 35.93 -22.16
C GLY A 162 5.94 35.76 -21.29
N PHE A 163 5.94 34.74 -20.38
CA PHE A 163 7.07 34.53 -19.49
C PHE A 163 8.37 34.21 -20.22
N THR A 164 8.34 33.41 -21.29
CA THR A 164 9.56 33.05 -22.05
C THR A 164 10.30 34.27 -22.60
N PRO A 165 9.70 35.15 -23.43
CA PRO A 165 10.41 36.33 -23.93
C PRO A 165 10.79 37.28 -22.80
N PHE A 166 10.00 37.36 -21.73
CA PHE A 166 10.32 38.17 -20.56
C PHE A 166 11.59 37.64 -19.85
N SER A 167 11.68 36.33 -19.63
CA SER A 167 12.82 35.72 -18.94
C SER A 167 14.11 35.75 -19.76
N GLU A 168 14.02 35.71 -21.08
CA GLU A 168 15.16 35.80 -21.98
C GLU A 168 15.74 37.23 -22.06
N SER A 169 14.94 38.26 -21.75
CA SER A 169 15.36 39.68 -21.79
C SER A 169 16.02 40.18 -20.51
N LEU A 170 16.02 39.39 -19.42
CA LEU A 170 16.49 39.79 -18.10
C LEU A 170 17.63 38.89 -17.60
N SER A 171 18.37 39.36 -16.60
CA SER A 171 19.31 38.50 -15.89
C SER A 171 18.56 37.44 -15.07
N ALA A 172 19.17 36.25 -14.87
CA ALA A 172 18.57 35.18 -14.09
C ALA A 172 18.18 35.63 -12.67
N TYR A 173 18.96 36.51 -12.06
CA TYR A 173 18.66 37.07 -10.74
C TYR A 173 17.41 37.94 -10.72
N ASP A 174 17.25 38.80 -11.76
CA ASP A 174 16.07 39.66 -11.88
C ASP A 174 14.81 38.85 -12.10
N VAL A 175 14.88 37.80 -12.92
CA VAL A 175 13.77 36.87 -13.14
C VAL A 175 13.34 36.20 -11.83
N ILE A 176 14.30 35.66 -11.07
CA ILE A 176 14.03 35.01 -9.77
C ILE A 176 13.43 36.02 -8.77
N TYR A 177 13.96 37.25 -8.73
CA TYR A 177 13.44 38.30 -7.84
C TYR A 177 11.98 38.62 -8.15
N ILE A 178 11.67 38.83 -9.44
CA ILE A 178 10.30 39.15 -9.88
C ILE A 178 9.34 37.98 -9.62
N LEU A 179 9.76 36.74 -9.90
CA LEU A 179 8.97 35.56 -9.62
C LEU A 179 8.68 35.40 -8.11
N ASN A 180 9.69 35.56 -7.27
CA ASN A 180 9.50 35.47 -5.83
C ASN A 180 8.51 36.51 -5.31
N ARG A 181 8.60 37.73 -5.83
CA ARG A 181 7.66 38.80 -5.48
C ARG A 181 6.23 38.49 -5.96
N TYR A 182 6.09 38.00 -7.19
CA TYR A 182 4.82 37.61 -7.76
C TYR A 182 4.18 36.49 -6.92
N PHE A 183 4.92 35.41 -6.64
CA PHE A 183 4.41 34.31 -5.86
C PHE A 183 4.09 34.69 -4.40
N SER A 184 4.86 35.58 -3.81
CA SER A 184 4.58 36.10 -2.46
C SER A 184 3.26 36.84 -2.40
N ILE A 185 3.00 37.72 -3.37
CA ILE A 185 1.71 38.45 -3.45
C ILE A 185 0.55 37.52 -3.69
N MET A 186 0.70 36.59 -4.65
CA MET A 186 -0.35 35.61 -4.95
C MET A 186 -0.66 34.73 -3.74
N ARG A 187 0.37 34.26 -3.06
CA ARG A 187 0.23 33.44 -1.85
C ARG A 187 -0.52 34.17 -0.75
N GLU A 188 -0.18 35.43 -0.50
CA GLU A 188 -0.84 36.25 0.51
C GLU A 188 -2.35 36.40 0.23
N ILE A 189 -2.70 36.70 -1.02
CA ILE A 189 -4.09 36.83 -1.44
C ILE A 189 -4.83 35.50 -1.30
N ILE A 190 -4.25 34.40 -1.72
CA ILE A 190 -4.86 33.07 -1.64
C ILE A 190 -5.11 32.67 -0.18
N LEU A 191 -4.10 32.82 0.68
CA LEU A 191 -4.22 32.49 2.10
C LEU A 191 -5.25 33.39 2.82
N LYS A 192 -5.29 34.69 2.49
CA LYS A 192 -6.29 35.63 3.04
C LYS A 192 -7.72 35.24 2.71
N ASN A 193 -7.94 34.57 1.57
CA ASN A 193 -9.25 34.07 1.15
C ASN A 193 -9.49 32.58 1.52
N GLY A 194 -8.70 32.02 2.43
CA GLY A 194 -8.88 30.65 2.92
C GLY A 194 -8.44 29.55 1.96
N GLY A 195 -7.66 29.91 0.94
CA GLY A 195 -7.07 28.94 0.01
C GLY A 195 -5.76 28.37 0.52
N GLU A 196 -5.31 27.30 -0.13
CA GLU A 196 -4.01 26.66 0.08
C GLU A 196 -3.18 26.76 -1.20
N VAL A 197 -1.87 26.96 -1.06
CA VAL A 197 -0.91 26.95 -2.18
C VAL A 197 -0.09 25.69 -2.09
N ASN A 198 -0.17 24.84 -3.10
CA ASN A 198 0.73 23.70 -3.28
C ASN A 198 1.95 24.15 -4.08
N ASN A 199 3.12 23.89 -3.52
CA ASN A 199 4.42 24.13 -4.19
C ASN A 199 4.79 22.92 -5.04
#